data_be073bf1252701834e77a84cace8e15b
#
_entry.id   be073bf1252701834e77a84cace8e15b
#
_cell.length_a   1.000
_cell.length_b   1.000
_cell.length_c   1.000
_cell.angle_alpha   90.00
_cell.angle_beta   90.00
_cell.angle_gamma   90.00
#
_symmetry.space_group_name_H-M   'P 1'
#
loop_
_entity.id
_entity.type
_entity.pdbx_description
1 polymer ?
#
loop_
_entity_poly.entity_id
_entity_poly.type
_entity_poly.pdbx_seq_one_letter_code
_entity_poly.pdbx_strand_id
1 'polypeptide(L)'
;LKMLEIDMAITKEKSKYFRTPIVWKPDHKRSRRVTEQRYDELQRMKEFIDYKDCYMEFISEELDDPIKRKCNRCSNCKGEKFFNDIVERKNVLDAIEFLKRDYLIINPRKQWPAGIIAETRKAIPKEYQNEIGRVLCNYGDAGWGKYVKEDKYIHGYFRDELVDAAVDLIINSWDKEDEPTWVTSIPSLRRPELVKNFAMRVAKKLGIPYVEGIIKTEETDEQKTMRNSYQQARNAIKGFQVVNVIKDEPVLLIDDMVDSKWTLTVCGEMLRKNGSGKVYPFAIA
;
A
#
# COMPACT_ATOMS: atom_id res chain seq x y z
N LEU A 1 -4.52 -12.36 19.96
CA LEU A 1 -3.71 -13.51 20.38
C LEU A 1 -2.77 -13.15 21.54
N LYS A 2 -1.98 -12.06 21.45
CA LYS A 2 -1.04 -11.66 22.53
C LYS A 2 -1.71 -11.50 23.90
N MET A 3 -2.92 -10.92 23.96
CA MET A 3 -3.67 -10.81 25.23
C MET A 3 -4.08 -12.18 25.78
N LEU A 4 -4.53 -13.08 24.89
CA LEU A 4 -4.89 -14.44 25.32
C LEU A 4 -3.69 -15.25 25.82
N GLU A 5 -2.49 -14.96 25.30
CA GLU A 5 -1.24 -15.57 25.77
C GLU A 5 -0.84 -15.01 27.15
N ILE A 6 -0.98 -13.69 27.35
CA ILE A 6 -0.77 -13.04 28.65
C ILE A 6 -1.75 -13.57 29.71
N ASP A 7 -3.01 -13.75 29.33
CA ASP A 7 -4.04 -14.32 30.19
C ASP A 7 -3.93 -15.84 30.34
N MET A 8 -2.87 -16.45 29.79
CA MET A 8 -2.61 -17.89 29.79
C MET A 8 -3.73 -18.76 29.21
N ALA A 9 -4.62 -18.17 28.43
CA ALA A 9 -5.69 -18.90 27.75
C ALA A 9 -5.19 -19.71 26.56
N ILE A 10 -4.08 -19.30 25.98
CA ILE A 10 -3.35 -19.98 24.91
C ILE A 10 -1.85 -19.99 25.22
N THR A 11 -1.16 -20.98 24.69
CA THR A 11 0.30 -21.01 24.65
C THR A 11 0.78 -21.00 23.20
N LYS A 12 1.99 -20.49 22.98
CA LYS A 12 2.61 -20.46 21.67
C LYS A 12 3.80 -21.40 21.63
N GLU A 13 3.77 -22.35 20.70
CA GLU A 13 4.89 -23.22 20.40
C GLU A 13 5.30 -23.03 18.93
N LYS A 14 6.48 -22.47 18.71
CA LYS A 14 6.97 -22.07 17.37
C LYS A 14 5.99 -21.08 16.71
N SER A 15 5.29 -21.50 15.67
CA SER A 15 4.29 -20.69 14.93
C SER A 15 2.83 -21.05 15.22
N LYS A 16 2.59 -22.03 16.10
CA LYS A 16 1.24 -22.54 16.42
C LYS A 16 0.79 -22.05 17.79
N TYR A 17 -0.51 -21.81 17.93
CA TYR A 17 -1.15 -21.48 19.20
C TYR A 17 -2.01 -22.65 19.65
N PHE A 18 -1.91 -23.01 20.93
CA PHE A 18 -2.67 -24.09 21.55
C PHE A 18 -3.51 -23.52 22.68
N ARG A 19 -4.74 -24.01 22.80
CA ARG A 19 -5.60 -23.67 23.94
C ARG A 19 -5.06 -24.37 25.20
N THR A 20 -4.99 -23.62 26.28
CA THR A 20 -4.68 -24.18 27.60
C THR A 20 -5.95 -24.75 28.26
N PRO A 21 -5.84 -25.56 29.32
CA PRO A 21 -6.98 -26.00 30.11
C PRO A 21 -7.68 -24.90 30.93
N ILE A 22 -7.08 -23.71 30.98
CA ILE A 22 -7.61 -22.59 31.76
C ILE A 22 -8.93 -22.11 31.14
N VAL A 23 -9.96 -21.97 32.00
CA VAL A 23 -11.24 -21.36 31.59
C VAL A 23 -11.06 -19.87 31.50
N TRP A 24 -10.89 -19.38 30.27
CA TRP A 24 -10.77 -17.95 30.01
C TRP A 24 -12.15 -17.31 29.89
N LYS A 25 -12.30 -16.17 30.51
CA LYS A 25 -13.45 -15.27 30.35
C LYS A 25 -12.96 -13.86 30.01
N PRO A 26 -13.61 -13.15 29.05
CA PRO A 26 -13.23 -11.78 28.73
C PRO A 26 -13.41 -10.86 29.95
N ASP A 27 -12.37 -10.11 30.28
CA ASP A 27 -12.48 -9.05 31.29
C ASP A 27 -13.05 -7.78 30.65
N HIS A 28 -14.37 -7.73 30.59
CA HIS A 28 -15.10 -6.58 30.06
C HIS A 28 -14.90 -5.30 30.88
N LYS A 29 -14.66 -5.41 32.19
CA LYS A 29 -14.40 -4.24 33.06
C LYS A 29 -13.06 -3.61 32.68
N ARG A 30 -12.01 -4.43 32.57
CA ARG A 30 -10.68 -3.97 32.13
C ARG A 30 -10.75 -3.35 30.73
N SER A 31 -11.40 -4.02 29.79
CA SER A 31 -11.54 -3.53 28.41
C SER A 31 -12.22 -2.17 28.36
N ARG A 32 -13.32 -2.01 29.12
CA ARG A 32 -14.03 -0.72 29.19
C ARG A 32 -13.15 0.36 29.79
N ARG A 33 -12.50 0.09 30.93
CA ARG A 33 -11.61 1.06 31.59
C ARG A 33 -10.47 1.52 30.66
N VAL A 34 -9.83 0.57 29.95
CA VAL A 34 -8.76 0.92 28.99
C VAL A 34 -9.31 1.75 27.84
N THR A 35 -10.50 1.44 27.34
CA THR A 35 -11.14 2.22 26.27
C THR A 35 -11.48 3.65 26.75
N GLU A 36 -12.06 3.80 27.92
CA GLU A 36 -12.37 5.10 28.53
C GLU A 36 -11.07 5.92 28.69
N GLN A 37 -10.03 5.32 29.27
CA GLN A 37 -8.74 5.99 29.40
C GLN A 37 -8.18 6.48 28.05
N ARG A 38 -8.31 5.68 26.98
CA ARG A 38 -7.86 6.12 25.63
C ARG A 38 -8.68 7.27 25.07
N TYR A 39 -9.97 7.34 25.40
CA TYR A 39 -10.79 8.50 25.03
C TYR A 39 -10.40 9.75 25.82
N ASP A 40 -10.09 9.62 27.11
CA ASP A 40 -9.61 10.73 27.93
C ASP A 40 -8.27 11.26 27.42
N GLU A 41 -7.30 10.36 27.12
CA GLU A 41 -6.03 10.72 26.52
C GLU A 41 -6.20 11.44 25.17
N LEU A 42 -7.11 10.98 24.31
CA LEU A 42 -7.43 11.64 23.05
C LEU A 42 -8.04 13.03 23.27
N GLN A 43 -8.89 13.16 24.27
CA GLN A 43 -9.49 14.44 24.60
C GLN A 43 -8.42 15.45 25.09
N ARG A 44 -7.49 15.01 25.94
CA ARG A 44 -6.36 15.84 26.37
C ARG A 44 -5.48 16.26 25.21
N MET A 45 -5.22 15.38 24.23
CA MET A 45 -4.50 15.75 23.02
C MET A 45 -5.24 16.82 22.18
N LYS A 46 -6.58 16.76 22.11
CA LYS A 46 -7.36 17.80 21.43
C LYS A 46 -7.28 19.14 22.16
N GLU A 47 -7.37 19.12 23.49
CA GLU A 47 -7.23 20.32 24.33
C GLU A 47 -5.87 20.98 24.13
N PHE A 48 -4.80 20.21 23.97
CA PHE A 48 -3.46 20.72 23.68
C PHE A 48 -3.39 21.55 22.38
N ILE A 49 -4.16 21.18 21.35
CA ILE A 49 -4.17 21.89 20.05
C ILE A 49 -4.67 23.35 20.24
N ASP A 50 -5.70 23.50 21.06
CA ASP A 50 -6.34 24.81 21.28
C ASP A 50 -5.86 25.52 22.56
N TYR A 51 -4.84 24.94 23.24
CA TYR A 51 -4.37 25.43 24.53
C TYR A 51 -3.74 26.83 24.41
N LYS A 52 -4.09 27.74 25.28
CA LYS A 52 -3.67 29.15 25.22
C LYS A 52 -2.59 29.52 26.22
N ASP A 53 -2.36 28.68 27.24
CA ASP A 53 -1.29 28.86 28.21
C ASP A 53 -0.02 28.16 27.82
N CYS A 54 0.95 28.02 28.71
CA CYS A 54 2.25 27.47 28.43
C CYS A 54 2.21 26.00 28.00
N TYR A 55 2.60 25.68 26.78
CA TYR A 55 2.65 24.29 26.28
C TYR A 55 3.51 23.37 27.13
N MET A 56 4.63 23.86 27.65
CA MET A 56 5.52 23.04 28.48
C MET A 56 4.93 22.75 29.85
N GLU A 57 4.12 23.65 30.40
CA GLU A 57 3.38 23.42 31.64
C GLU A 57 2.32 22.35 31.45
N PHE A 58 1.57 22.41 30.34
CA PHE A 58 0.62 21.36 29.96
C PHE A 58 1.30 19.98 29.83
N ILE A 59 2.40 19.91 29.09
CA ILE A 59 3.15 18.67 28.89
C ILE A 59 3.70 18.14 30.22
N SER A 60 4.23 19.01 31.07
CA SER A 60 4.72 18.61 32.40
C SER A 60 3.61 18.06 33.27
N GLU A 61 2.40 18.63 33.17
CA GLU A 61 1.22 18.11 33.88
C GLU A 61 0.83 16.71 33.42
N GLU A 62 0.80 16.47 32.12
CA GLU A 62 0.47 15.16 31.52
C GLU A 62 1.52 14.07 31.79
N LEU A 63 2.76 14.49 32.11
CA LEU A 63 3.86 13.58 32.45
C LEU A 63 4.09 13.43 33.95
N ASP A 64 3.15 13.91 34.79
CA ASP A 64 3.26 13.90 36.25
C ASP A 64 4.54 14.56 36.76
N ASP A 65 5.09 15.55 36.04
CA ASP A 65 6.26 16.30 36.48
C ASP A 65 5.90 17.16 37.70
N PRO A 66 6.62 17.01 38.83
CA PRO A 66 6.37 17.82 40.02
C PRO A 66 6.68 19.31 39.82
N ILE A 67 7.45 19.66 38.80
CA ILE A 67 7.87 21.05 38.53
C ILE A 67 6.97 21.66 37.45
N LYS A 68 5.85 22.19 37.88
CA LYS A 68 4.91 22.94 37.01
C LYS A 68 5.33 24.41 36.95
N ARG A 69 5.92 24.85 35.84
CA ARG A 69 6.29 26.26 35.63
C ARG A 69 6.19 26.68 34.16
N LYS A 70 5.84 27.94 33.95
CA LYS A 70 5.83 28.53 32.60
C LYS A 70 7.25 28.54 32.03
N CYS A 71 7.41 28.09 30.81
CA CYS A 71 8.73 27.99 30.17
C CYS A 71 9.27 29.34 29.66
N ASN A 72 8.41 30.35 29.51
CA ASN A 72 8.72 31.71 29.00
C ASN A 72 9.38 31.74 27.61
N ARG A 73 9.30 30.65 26.84
CA ARG A 73 9.94 30.54 25.52
C ARG A 73 9.06 29.84 24.44
N CYS A 74 7.96 29.20 24.79
CA CYS A 74 7.02 28.72 23.79
C CYS A 74 6.22 29.87 23.17
N SER A 75 5.58 29.63 22.03
CA SER A 75 4.79 30.62 21.31
C SER A 75 3.70 31.25 22.19
N ASN A 76 3.00 30.46 23.00
CA ASN A 76 1.97 30.97 23.90
C ASN A 76 2.55 31.87 25.01
N CYS A 77 3.72 31.55 25.58
CA CYS A 77 4.37 32.39 26.57
C CYS A 77 4.88 33.71 25.99
N LYS A 78 5.33 33.70 24.74
CA LYS A 78 5.83 34.90 24.06
C LYS A 78 4.75 35.70 23.36
N GLY A 79 3.58 35.09 23.11
CA GLY A 79 2.52 35.71 22.29
C GLY A 79 2.88 35.87 20.84
N GLU A 80 3.91 35.14 20.38
CA GLU A 80 4.44 35.20 19.01
C GLU A 80 4.39 33.82 18.36
N LYS A 81 3.95 33.76 17.10
CA LYS A 81 4.07 32.54 16.29
C LYS A 81 5.50 32.41 15.80
N PHE A 82 6.16 31.29 16.10
CA PHE A 82 7.53 31.00 15.61
C PHE A 82 7.58 30.68 14.12
N PHE A 83 6.47 30.20 13.57
CA PHE A 83 6.36 29.88 12.15
C PHE A 83 5.18 30.61 11.55
N ASN A 84 5.32 31.02 10.30
CA ASN A 84 4.23 31.59 9.55
C ASN A 84 3.26 30.46 9.14
N ASP A 85 1.97 30.63 9.41
CA ASP A 85 0.92 29.68 9.02
C ASP A 85 0.64 29.75 7.50
N ILE A 86 1.10 30.82 6.84
CA ILE A 86 0.94 31.01 5.41
C ILE A 86 2.17 30.46 4.71
N VAL A 87 1.99 29.33 4.05
CA VAL A 87 3.05 28.74 3.21
C VAL A 87 3.12 29.53 1.90
N GLU A 88 4.30 29.99 1.55
CA GLU A 88 4.53 30.66 0.24
C GLU A 88 4.15 29.72 -0.91
N ARG A 89 3.45 30.27 -1.91
CA ARG A 89 3.01 29.52 -3.10
C ARG A 89 4.18 28.78 -3.77
N LYS A 90 5.37 29.35 -3.80
CA LYS A 90 6.55 28.70 -4.34
C LYS A 90 6.88 27.40 -3.62
N ASN A 91 6.90 27.40 -2.28
CA ASN A 91 7.19 26.20 -1.48
C ASN A 91 6.12 25.10 -1.68
N VAL A 92 4.86 25.49 -1.89
CA VAL A 92 3.79 24.55 -2.24
C VAL A 92 4.05 23.90 -3.59
N LEU A 93 4.41 24.70 -4.60
CA LEU A 93 4.71 24.19 -5.94
C LEU A 93 5.96 23.29 -5.95
N ASP A 94 7.01 23.69 -5.24
CA ASP A 94 8.24 22.90 -5.11
C ASP A 94 7.97 21.57 -4.41
N ALA A 95 7.13 21.56 -3.39
CA ALA A 95 6.69 20.32 -2.72
C ALA A 95 5.87 19.41 -3.65
N ILE A 96 4.96 19.96 -4.44
CA ILE A 96 4.18 19.20 -5.43
C ILE A 96 5.11 18.57 -6.48
N GLU A 97 6.07 19.34 -7.01
CA GLU A 97 7.04 18.81 -7.97
C GLU A 97 7.95 17.75 -7.36
N PHE A 98 8.35 17.89 -6.10
CA PHE A 98 9.07 16.85 -5.37
C PHE A 98 8.25 15.56 -5.28
N LEU A 99 6.99 15.65 -4.85
CA LEU A 99 6.09 14.49 -4.73
C LEU A 99 5.83 13.80 -6.08
N LYS A 100 5.84 14.55 -7.19
CA LYS A 100 5.71 13.97 -8.52
C LYS A 100 6.91 13.13 -8.97
N ARG A 101 8.06 13.31 -8.36
CA ARG A 101 9.30 12.55 -8.64
C ARG A 101 9.57 11.42 -7.64
N ASP A 102 8.78 11.34 -6.57
CA ASP A 102 8.95 10.34 -5.50
C ASP A 102 8.15 9.08 -5.84
N TYR A 103 8.72 8.22 -6.66
CA TYR A 103 8.16 6.93 -7.00
C TYR A 103 8.56 5.84 -6.00
N LEU A 104 7.68 4.86 -5.81
CA LEU A 104 7.87 3.79 -4.85
C LEU A 104 8.36 2.50 -5.50
N ILE A 105 8.98 1.63 -4.68
CA ILE A 105 9.53 0.35 -5.13
C ILE A 105 8.59 -0.80 -4.76
N ILE A 106 8.25 -1.64 -5.74
CA ILE A 106 7.58 -2.91 -5.53
C ILE A 106 8.62 -4.02 -5.42
N ASN A 107 9.01 -4.35 -4.18
CA ASN A 107 9.86 -5.52 -3.97
C ASN A 107 9.06 -6.81 -4.21
N PRO A 108 9.60 -7.79 -4.98
CA PRO A 108 8.92 -9.05 -5.25
C PRO A 108 8.73 -9.86 -3.97
N ARG A 109 7.61 -10.60 -3.90
CA ARG A 109 7.42 -11.58 -2.84
C ARG A 109 8.23 -12.84 -3.14
N LYS A 110 8.93 -13.33 -2.12
CA LYS A 110 9.83 -14.49 -2.22
C LYS A 110 9.21 -15.78 -1.66
N GLN A 111 8.09 -15.68 -0.95
CA GLN A 111 7.47 -16.82 -0.27
C GLN A 111 5.95 -16.77 -0.36
N TRP A 112 5.34 -17.92 -0.57
CA TRP A 112 3.91 -18.15 -0.38
C TRP A 112 3.55 -18.18 1.10
N PRO A 113 2.35 -17.72 1.50
CA PRO A 113 1.87 -17.90 2.85
C PRO A 113 1.62 -19.38 3.16
N ALA A 114 1.70 -19.73 4.42
CA ALA A 114 1.33 -21.07 4.87
C ALA A 114 -0.11 -21.41 4.49
N GLY A 115 -0.37 -22.63 4.07
CA GLY A 115 -1.69 -23.12 3.67
C GLY A 115 -2.04 -22.96 2.17
N ILE A 116 -1.25 -22.24 1.38
CA ILE A 116 -1.49 -22.11 -0.07
C ILE A 116 -0.95 -23.33 -0.83
N ILE A 117 0.33 -23.63 -0.72
CA ILE A 117 0.99 -24.76 -1.40
C ILE A 117 1.25 -25.91 -0.42
N ALA A 118 1.55 -25.59 0.85
CA ALA A 118 1.81 -26.54 1.91
C ALA A 118 1.42 -25.91 3.27
N GLU A 119 1.37 -26.72 4.34
CA GLU A 119 1.08 -26.26 5.71
C GLU A 119 2.06 -25.19 6.20
N THR A 120 3.28 -25.20 5.71
CA THR A 120 4.32 -24.19 6.01
C THR A 120 4.51 -23.23 4.84
N ARG A 121 5.19 -22.10 5.10
CA ARG A 121 5.58 -21.18 4.02
C ARG A 121 6.52 -21.87 3.03
N LYS A 122 6.30 -21.69 1.75
CA LYS A 122 7.15 -22.20 0.66
C LYS A 122 7.76 -21.05 -0.12
N ALA A 123 9.01 -21.22 -0.53
CA ALA A 123 9.66 -20.26 -1.42
C ALA A 123 8.96 -20.26 -2.78
N ILE A 124 8.82 -19.07 -3.37
CA ILE A 124 8.48 -18.91 -4.78
C ILE A 124 9.80 -19.13 -5.56
N PRO A 125 9.87 -20.09 -6.49
CA PRO A 125 11.07 -20.31 -7.29
C PRO A 125 11.54 -19.00 -7.95
N LYS A 126 12.84 -18.77 -8.01
CA LYS A 126 13.41 -17.51 -8.48
C LYS A 126 12.98 -17.19 -9.91
N GLU A 127 12.89 -18.20 -10.75
CA GLU A 127 12.45 -18.13 -12.15
C GLU A 127 10.99 -17.67 -12.32
N TYR A 128 10.17 -17.76 -11.26
CA TYR A 128 8.75 -17.34 -11.26
C TYR A 128 8.49 -16.08 -10.43
N GLN A 129 9.54 -15.51 -9.81
CA GLN A 129 9.39 -14.24 -9.11
C GLN A 129 9.31 -13.08 -10.12
N ASN A 130 8.55 -12.04 -9.75
CA ASN A 130 8.61 -10.78 -10.48
C ASN A 130 9.96 -10.10 -10.26
N GLU A 131 10.35 -9.25 -11.19
CA GLU A 131 11.43 -8.29 -11.00
C GLU A 131 11.01 -7.17 -10.02
N ILE A 132 11.97 -6.32 -9.66
CA ILE A 132 11.67 -5.14 -8.83
C ILE A 132 10.81 -4.18 -9.64
N GLY A 133 9.59 -3.94 -9.17
CA GLY A 133 8.62 -3.05 -9.81
C GLY A 133 8.67 -1.61 -9.32
N ARG A 134 7.81 -0.78 -9.90
CA ARG A 134 7.64 0.64 -9.54
C ARG A 134 6.18 1.00 -9.34
N VAL A 135 5.96 1.97 -8.45
CA VAL A 135 4.67 2.67 -8.28
C VAL A 135 4.91 4.14 -8.57
N LEU A 136 4.03 4.74 -9.35
CA LEU A 136 4.19 6.13 -9.77
C LEU A 136 4.06 7.11 -8.60
N CYS A 137 3.14 6.85 -7.66
CA CYS A 137 2.87 7.79 -6.56
C CYS A 137 2.19 7.12 -5.36
N ASN A 138 2.12 7.84 -4.24
CA ASN A 138 1.24 7.48 -3.13
C ASN A 138 -0.20 7.90 -3.44
N TYR A 139 -1.16 6.99 -3.22
CA TYR A 139 -2.58 7.26 -3.44
C TYR A 139 -3.08 8.47 -2.64
N GLY A 140 -3.60 9.47 -3.34
CA GLY A 140 -4.20 10.66 -2.73
C GLY A 140 -3.21 11.73 -2.25
N ASP A 141 -1.90 11.57 -2.50
CA ASP A 141 -0.92 12.63 -2.23
C ASP A 141 -1.16 13.87 -3.11
N ALA A 142 -0.49 14.98 -2.78
CA ALA A 142 -0.64 16.25 -3.49
C ALA A 142 0.05 16.27 -4.88
N GLY A 143 0.86 15.25 -5.21
CA GLY A 143 1.47 15.07 -6.51
C GLY A 143 0.52 14.39 -7.51
N TRP A 144 0.92 13.24 -8.01
CA TRP A 144 0.09 12.44 -8.94
C TRP A 144 -1.08 11.73 -8.24
N GLY A 145 -0.96 11.42 -6.94
CA GLY A 145 -1.94 10.63 -6.20
C GLY A 145 -3.33 11.26 -6.14
N LYS A 146 -3.42 12.60 -6.11
CA LYS A 146 -4.69 13.34 -6.21
C LYS A 146 -5.39 13.02 -7.54
N TYR A 147 -4.66 13.05 -8.66
CA TYR A 147 -5.21 12.75 -9.98
C TYR A 147 -5.64 11.29 -10.10
N VAL A 148 -4.85 10.35 -9.54
CA VAL A 148 -5.23 8.95 -9.50
C VAL A 148 -6.56 8.76 -8.77
N LYS A 149 -6.75 9.43 -7.63
CA LYS A 149 -8.00 9.37 -6.85
C LYS A 149 -9.19 9.94 -7.63
N GLU A 150 -9.04 11.12 -8.19
CA GLU A 150 -10.08 11.78 -8.99
C GLU A 150 -10.46 10.92 -10.21
N ASP A 151 -9.48 10.51 -10.99
CA ASP A 151 -9.68 9.77 -12.24
C ASP A 151 -10.31 8.40 -11.99
N LYS A 152 -9.87 7.69 -10.96
CA LYS A 152 -10.40 6.36 -10.63
C LYS A 152 -11.85 6.41 -10.15
N TYR A 153 -12.24 7.38 -9.33
CA TYR A 153 -13.54 7.37 -8.65
C TYR A 153 -14.55 8.36 -9.21
N ILE A 154 -14.11 9.41 -9.93
CA ILE A 154 -14.99 10.43 -10.49
C ILE A 154 -15.07 10.28 -12.01
N HIS A 155 -13.93 10.19 -12.69
CA HIS A 155 -13.90 10.20 -14.17
C HIS A 155 -14.00 8.80 -14.79
N GLY A 156 -13.56 7.74 -14.09
CA GLY A 156 -13.49 6.38 -14.63
C GLY A 156 -12.45 6.22 -15.76
N TYR A 157 -11.50 7.12 -15.85
CA TYR A 157 -10.49 7.21 -16.89
C TYR A 157 -9.26 7.92 -16.35
N PHE A 158 -8.08 7.36 -16.52
CA PHE A 158 -6.82 8.00 -16.13
C PHE A 158 -6.37 9.01 -17.21
N ARG A 159 -6.15 10.26 -16.81
CA ARG A 159 -5.74 11.36 -17.70
C ARG A 159 -4.37 11.13 -18.35
N ASP A 160 -4.10 11.84 -19.46
CA ASP A 160 -2.87 11.64 -20.23
C ASP A 160 -1.61 12.03 -19.47
N GLU A 161 -1.68 12.98 -18.55
CA GLU A 161 -0.56 13.37 -17.69
C GLU A 161 -0.06 12.21 -16.81
N LEU A 162 -0.95 11.31 -16.36
CA LEU A 162 -0.55 10.09 -15.63
C LEU A 162 0.11 9.08 -16.56
N VAL A 163 -0.32 9.00 -17.82
CA VAL A 163 0.32 8.15 -18.83
C VAL A 163 1.73 8.67 -19.16
N ASP A 164 1.88 9.99 -19.32
CA ASP A 164 3.17 10.63 -19.58
C ASP A 164 4.14 10.43 -18.42
N ALA A 165 3.68 10.64 -17.20
CA ALA A 165 4.47 10.41 -16.00
C ALA A 165 4.89 8.93 -15.84
N ALA A 166 4.01 8.00 -16.17
CA ALA A 166 4.34 6.56 -16.14
C ALA A 166 5.39 6.20 -17.18
N VAL A 167 5.27 6.71 -18.42
CA VAL A 167 6.24 6.48 -19.49
C VAL A 167 7.59 7.09 -19.14
N ASP A 168 7.61 8.32 -18.61
CA ASP A 168 8.84 8.97 -18.17
C ASP A 168 9.55 8.16 -17.07
N LEU A 169 8.81 7.69 -16.07
CA LEU A 169 9.35 6.82 -15.03
C LEU A 169 9.92 5.52 -15.63
N ILE A 170 9.18 4.87 -16.52
CA ILE A 170 9.59 3.60 -17.13
C ILE A 170 10.86 3.75 -17.96
N ILE A 171 11.00 4.82 -18.73
CA ILE A 171 12.14 5.05 -19.62
C ILE A 171 13.34 5.62 -18.85
N ASN A 172 13.12 6.66 -18.03
CA ASN A 172 14.20 7.50 -17.53
C ASN A 172 14.59 7.23 -16.08
N SER A 173 13.71 6.60 -15.28
CA SER A 173 13.92 6.51 -13.83
C SER A 173 13.89 5.07 -13.29
N TRP A 174 13.58 4.09 -14.12
CA TRP A 174 13.53 2.68 -13.71
C TRP A 174 14.65 1.89 -14.38
N ASP A 175 15.71 1.63 -13.61
CA ASP A 175 16.77 0.72 -14.03
C ASP A 175 16.25 -0.73 -14.06
N LYS A 176 16.34 -1.37 -15.22
CA LYS A 176 15.86 -2.73 -15.51
C LYS A 176 16.99 -3.52 -16.17
N GLU A 177 17.06 -4.81 -15.88
CA GLU A 177 18.03 -5.70 -16.52
C GLU A 177 17.69 -5.92 -18.00
N ASP A 178 16.40 -6.12 -18.29
CA ASP A 178 15.87 -6.25 -19.64
C ASP A 178 14.72 -5.27 -19.84
N GLU A 179 14.66 -4.61 -20.99
CA GLU A 179 13.54 -3.74 -21.32
C GLU A 179 12.29 -4.56 -21.69
N PRO A 180 11.11 -4.25 -21.12
CA PRO A 180 9.87 -4.88 -21.53
C PRO A 180 9.58 -4.68 -23.01
N THR A 181 9.23 -5.73 -23.70
CA THR A 181 8.92 -5.74 -25.13
C THR A 181 7.43 -5.80 -25.41
N TRP A 182 6.62 -6.02 -24.39
CA TRP A 182 5.17 -5.98 -24.45
C TRP A 182 4.55 -5.59 -23.12
N VAL A 183 3.27 -5.17 -23.17
CA VAL A 183 2.50 -4.71 -22.01
C VAL A 183 1.28 -5.58 -21.83
N THR A 184 0.95 -5.88 -20.60
CA THR A 184 -0.35 -6.44 -20.18
C THR A 184 -0.86 -5.74 -18.94
N SER A 185 -2.13 -5.90 -18.62
CA SER A 185 -2.74 -5.27 -17.44
C SER A 185 -3.51 -6.27 -16.58
N ILE A 186 -3.64 -5.95 -15.30
CA ILE A 186 -4.51 -6.67 -14.38
C ILE A 186 -5.98 -6.31 -14.70
N PRO A 187 -6.81 -7.29 -15.08
CA PRO A 187 -8.21 -7.03 -15.40
C PRO A 187 -9.07 -6.81 -14.15
N SER A 188 -10.08 -5.94 -14.27
CA SER A 188 -11.08 -5.69 -13.24
C SER A 188 -12.48 -5.91 -13.80
N LEU A 189 -13.31 -6.72 -13.15
CA LEU A 189 -14.72 -6.89 -13.58
C LEU A 189 -15.57 -5.64 -13.31
N ARG A 190 -15.26 -4.89 -12.27
CA ARG A 190 -15.99 -3.66 -11.92
C ARG A 190 -15.67 -2.47 -12.82
N ARG A 191 -14.45 -2.40 -13.33
CA ARG A 191 -13.94 -1.32 -14.18
C ARG A 191 -13.05 -1.90 -15.27
N PRO A 192 -13.60 -2.66 -16.22
CA PRO A 192 -12.81 -3.45 -17.17
C PRO A 192 -11.90 -2.59 -18.05
N GLU A 193 -12.35 -1.39 -18.41
CA GLU A 193 -11.61 -0.52 -19.31
C GLU A 193 -10.60 0.40 -18.61
N LEU A 194 -10.69 0.58 -17.29
CA LEU A 194 -9.90 1.60 -16.58
C LEU A 194 -8.39 1.34 -16.70
N VAL A 195 -7.92 0.17 -16.26
CA VAL A 195 -6.50 -0.19 -16.30
C VAL A 195 -6.07 -0.59 -17.70
N LYS A 196 -6.94 -1.29 -18.43
CA LYS A 196 -6.70 -1.71 -19.82
C LYS A 196 -6.44 -0.51 -20.72
N ASN A 197 -7.29 0.51 -20.70
CA ASN A 197 -7.12 1.73 -21.49
C ASN A 197 -5.81 2.44 -21.14
N PHE A 198 -5.50 2.59 -19.86
CA PHE A 198 -4.24 3.18 -19.42
C PHE A 198 -3.04 2.40 -19.97
N ALA A 199 -3.03 1.08 -19.80
CA ALA A 199 -1.96 0.20 -20.25
C ALA A 199 -1.76 0.23 -21.78
N MET A 200 -2.85 0.29 -22.53
CA MET A 200 -2.80 0.44 -24.01
C MET A 200 -2.13 1.76 -24.43
N ARG A 201 -2.45 2.87 -23.74
CA ARG A 201 -1.83 4.17 -24.02
C ARG A 201 -0.35 4.21 -23.63
N VAL A 202 0.02 3.59 -22.50
CA VAL A 202 1.42 3.40 -22.10
C VAL A 202 2.16 2.59 -23.16
N ALA A 203 1.62 1.44 -23.57
CA ALA A 203 2.19 0.59 -24.62
C ALA A 203 2.41 1.35 -25.93
N LYS A 204 1.41 2.12 -26.37
CA LYS A 204 1.50 2.96 -27.58
C LYS A 204 2.63 3.98 -27.48
N LYS A 205 2.79 4.66 -26.34
CA LYS A 205 3.87 5.65 -26.13
C LYS A 205 5.25 5.00 -26.02
N LEU A 206 5.34 3.79 -25.49
CA LEU A 206 6.58 3.01 -25.45
C LEU A 206 6.94 2.37 -26.82
N GLY A 207 6.00 2.34 -27.78
CA GLY A 207 6.21 1.74 -29.09
C GLY A 207 6.21 0.20 -29.07
N ILE A 208 5.59 -0.43 -28.05
CA ILE A 208 5.53 -1.89 -27.86
C ILE A 208 4.06 -2.35 -27.83
N PRO A 209 3.77 -3.64 -28.20
CA PRO A 209 2.41 -4.13 -28.25
C PRO A 209 1.76 -4.26 -26.87
N TYR A 210 0.46 -3.96 -26.77
CA TYR A 210 -0.38 -4.39 -25.67
C TYR A 210 -1.02 -5.73 -26.03
N VAL A 211 -0.90 -6.70 -25.12
CA VAL A 211 -1.53 -8.02 -25.25
C VAL A 211 -2.42 -8.26 -24.03
N GLU A 212 -3.65 -8.66 -24.28
CA GLU A 212 -4.56 -9.09 -23.21
C GLU A 212 -4.12 -10.49 -22.74
N GLY A 213 -3.14 -10.51 -21.83
CA GLY A 213 -2.49 -11.73 -21.36
C GLY A 213 -3.22 -12.41 -20.22
N ILE A 214 -4.01 -11.66 -19.48
CA ILE A 214 -4.69 -12.09 -18.26
C ILE A 214 -6.17 -11.75 -18.34
N ILE A 215 -7.02 -12.69 -17.96
CA ILE A 215 -8.45 -12.46 -17.77
C ILE A 215 -8.83 -12.72 -16.31
N LYS A 216 -9.90 -12.09 -15.86
CA LYS A 216 -10.50 -12.36 -14.55
C LYS A 216 -11.68 -13.31 -14.75
N THR A 217 -11.62 -14.49 -14.10
CA THR A 217 -12.56 -15.58 -14.33
C THR A 217 -13.75 -15.57 -13.38
N GLU A 218 -13.57 -15.03 -12.18
CA GLU A 218 -14.61 -15.01 -11.15
C GLU A 218 -14.67 -13.64 -10.45
N GLU A 219 -15.85 -13.23 -9.98
CA GLU A 219 -15.97 -12.17 -8.98
C GLU A 219 -15.41 -12.68 -7.67
N THR A 220 -14.24 -12.17 -7.34
CA THR A 220 -13.61 -12.43 -6.04
C THR A 220 -13.82 -11.22 -5.13
N ASP A 221 -13.84 -11.44 -3.82
CA ASP A 221 -13.93 -10.36 -2.85
C ASP A 221 -12.81 -9.34 -3.04
N GLU A 222 -13.06 -8.09 -2.69
CA GLU A 222 -12.03 -7.05 -2.78
C GLU A 222 -10.83 -7.40 -1.92
N GLN A 223 -9.61 -7.28 -2.46
CA GLN A 223 -8.36 -7.54 -1.75
C GLN A 223 -8.25 -6.76 -0.42
N LYS A 224 -8.75 -5.53 -0.41
CA LYS A 224 -8.75 -4.67 0.79
C LYS A 224 -9.63 -5.19 1.93
N THR A 225 -10.62 -6.07 1.64
CA THR A 225 -11.46 -6.69 2.67
C THR A 225 -10.83 -7.95 3.26
N MET A 226 -9.79 -8.47 2.63
CA MET A 226 -9.06 -9.65 3.08
C MET A 226 -8.14 -9.33 4.25
N ARG A 227 -8.33 -9.99 5.37
CA ARG A 227 -7.62 -9.69 6.64
C ARG A 227 -6.21 -10.25 6.73
N ASN A 228 -5.83 -11.19 5.87
CA ASN A 228 -4.52 -11.83 5.93
C ASN A 228 -3.99 -12.24 4.55
N SER A 229 -2.67 -12.44 4.47
CA SER A 229 -1.96 -12.80 3.24
C SER A 229 -2.43 -14.12 2.61
N TYR A 230 -2.91 -15.08 3.41
CA TYR A 230 -3.44 -16.35 2.88
C TYR A 230 -4.70 -16.13 2.05
N GLN A 231 -5.67 -15.37 2.60
CA GLN A 231 -6.91 -15.05 1.90
C GLN A 231 -6.64 -14.25 0.63
N GLN A 232 -5.77 -13.25 0.71
CA GLN A 232 -5.39 -12.41 -0.44
C GLN A 232 -4.73 -13.21 -1.56
N ALA A 233 -3.77 -14.09 -1.24
CA ALA A 233 -3.12 -14.95 -2.22
C ALA A 233 -4.10 -15.95 -2.85
N ARG A 234 -4.93 -16.62 -2.04
CA ARG A 234 -5.94 -17.56 -2.51
C ARG A 234 -6.97 -16.91 -3.43
N ASN A 235 -7.41 -15.70 -3.06
CA ASN A 235 -8.33 -14.90 -3.85
C ASN A 235 -7.74 -14.56 -5.24
N ALA A 236 -6.47 -14.15 -5.27
CA ALA A 236 -5.79 -13.86 -6.53
C ALA A 236 -5.61 -15.12 -7.40
N ILE A 237 -5.21 -16.26 -6.80
CA ILE A 237 -5.03 -17.52 -7.55
C ILE A 237 -6.32 -17.98 -8.22
N LYS A 238 -7.47 -17.83 -7.56
CA LYS A 238 -8.76 -18.25 -8.11
C LYS A 238 -9.33 -17.28 -9.15
N GLY A 239 -9.00 -16.00 -8.99
CA GLY A 239 -9.66 -14.93 -9.76
C GLY A 239 -9.06 -14.66 -11.13
N PHE A 240 -7.86 -15.17 -11.44
CA PHE A 240 -7.16 -14.83 -12.68
C PHE A 240 -6.73 -16.06 -13.47
N GLN A 241 -6.70 -15.91 -14.79
CA GLN A 241 -6.21 -16.90 -15.73
C GLN A 241 -5.39 -16.21 -16.82
N VAL A 242 -4.26 -16.82 -17.21
CA VAL A 242 -3.47 -16.39 -18.35
C VAL A 242 -4.07 -16.99 -19.63
N VAL A 243 -4.27 -16.17 -20.64
CA VAL A 243 -4.84 -16.56 -21.94
C VAL A 243 -3.87 -16.36 -23.10
N ASN A 244 -3.01 -15.34 -23.02
CA ASN A 244 -2.00 -15.05 -24.04
C ASN A 244 -0.69 -14.63 -23.40
N VAL A 245 0.43 -15.05 -23.99
CA VAL A 245 1.78 -14.58 -23.64
C VAL A 245 2.62 -14.45 -24.90
N ILE A 246 3.57 -13.51 -24.92
CA ILE A 246 4.66 -13.53 -25.88
C ILE A 246 5.79 -14.33 -25.21
N LYS A 247 6.13 -15.48 -25.81
CA LYS A 247 7.09 -16.42 -25.22
C LYS A 247 8.49 -15.81 -25.13
N ASP A 248 9.14 -16.08 -24.01
CA ASP A 248 10.50 -15.66 -23.67
C ASP A 248 10.73 -14.13 -23.64
N GLU A 249 9.70 -13.34 -23.95
CA GLU A 249 9.76 -11.88 -24.01
C GLU A 249 9.40 -11.23 -22.66
N PRO A 250 10.21 -10.26 -22.19
CA PRO A 250 9.95 -9.56 -20.95
C PRO A 250 8.70 -8.67 -21.03
N VAL A 251 7.90 -8.68 -19.97
CA VAL A 251 6.58 -8.03 -19.92
C VAL A 251 6.48 -6.93 -18.85
N LEU A 252 5.86 -5.82 -19.22
CA LEU A 252 5.38 -4.81 -18.27
C LEU A 252 3.97 -5.17 -17.81
N LEU A 253 3.80 -5.52 -16.54
CA LEU A 253 2.52 -5.88 -15.93
C LEU A 253 1.96 -4.68 -15.16
N ILE A 254 0.88 -4.10 -15.68
CA ILE A 254 0.29 -2.85 -15.13
C ILE A 254 -0.93 -3.14 -14.27
N ASP A 255 -0.98 -2.49 -13.09
CA ASP A 255 -2.16 -2.42 -12.22
C ASP A 255 -2.47 -0.96 -11.85
N ASP A 256 -3.66 -0.67 -11.35
CA ASP A 256 -4.01 0.68 -10.89
C ASP A 256 -3.50 0.95 -9.46
N MET A 257 -3.55 -0.04 -8.58
CA MET A 257 -3.17 0.11 -7.17
C MET A 257 -2.48 -1.13 -6.61
N VAL A 258 -1.44 -0.91 -5.82
CA VAL A 258 -0.76 -1.98 -5.10
C VAL A 258 -0.88 -1.80 -3.59
N ASP A 259 -1.44 -2.80 -2.91
CA ASP A 259 -1.49 -2.89 -1.45
C ASP A 259 -0.65 -4.08 -0.97
N SER A 260 -1.22 -5.26 -0.99
CA SER A 260 -0.57 -6.48 -0.49
C SER A 260 0.43 -7.13 -1.45
N LYS A 261 0.47 -6.69 -2.71
CA LYS A 261 1.26 -7.22 -3.82
C LYS A 261 0.84 -8.62 -4.31
N TRP A 262 -0.18 -9.26 -3.69
CA TRP A 262 -0.55 -10.63 -4.06
C TRP A 262 -1.10 -10.74 -5.48
N THR A 263 -1.87 -9.76 -5.94
CA THR A 263 -2.37 -9.74 -7.33
C THR A 263 -1.21 -9.75 -8.32
N LEU A 264 -0.27 -8.81 -8.18
CA LEU A 264 0.91 -8.73 -9.04
C LEU A 264 1.80 -9.98 -8.94
N THR A 265 1.96 -10.55 -7.73
CA THR A 265 2.76 -11.76 -7.51
C THR A 265 2.16 -12.97 -8.23
N VAL A 266 0.86 -13.20 -8.05
CA VAL A 266 0.15 -14.34 -8.64
C VAL A 266 0.09 -14.22 -10.15
N CYS A 267 -0.31 -13.05 -10.66
CA CYS A 267 -0.39 -12.83 -12.11
C CYS A 267 0.97 -12.92 -12.79
N GLY A 268 2.02 -12.39 -12.16
CA GLY A 268 3.37 -12.51 -12.71
C GLY A 268 3.89 -13.94 -12.71
N GLU A 269 3.69 -14.71 -11.63
CA GLU A 269 4.02 -16.13 -11.61
C GLU A 269 3.27 -16.91 -12.70
N MET A 270 1.97 -16.62 -12.87
CA MET A 270 1.17 -17.24 -13.93
C MET A 270 1.71 -16.92 -15.33
N LEU A 271 2.09 -15.68 -15.62
CA LEU A 271 2.69 -15.29 -16.89
C LEU A 271 4.00 -16.06 -17.12
N ARG A 272 4.89 -16.11 -16.12
CA ARG A 272 6.17 -16.85 -16.19
C ARG A 272 5.94 -18.35 -16.44
N LYS A 273 5.01 -18.98 -15.74
CA LYS A 273 4.64 -20.40 -15.93
C LYS A 273 4.05 -20.68 -17.31
N ASN A 274 3.43 -19.70 -17.93
CA ASN A 274 2.92 -19.82 -19.30
C ASN A 274 3.96 -19.42 -20.38
N GLY A 275 5.21 -19.16 -19.97
CA GLY A 275 6.34 -18.99 -20.89
C GLY A 275 6.68 -17.55 -21.23
N SER A 276 6.17 -16.54 -20.49
CA SER A 276 6.68 -15.17 -20.68
C SER A 276 8.12 -15.04 -20.19
N GLY A 277 8.86 -14.06 -20.68
CA GLY A 277 10.11 -13.59 -20.12
C GLY A 277 9.92 -12.95 -18.74
N LYS A 278 10.89 -12.17 -18.26
CA LYS A 278 10.83 -11.46 -16.96
C LYS A 278 9.60 -10.59 -16.84
N VAL A 279 9.02 -10.52 -15.66
CA VAL A 279 7.82 -9.72 -15.38
C VAL A 279 8.19 -8.49 -14.55
N TYR A 280 7.96 -7.31 -15.08
CA TYR A 280 8.21 -6.02 -14.48
C TYR A 280 6.88 -5.40 -14.03
N PRO A 281 6.52 -5.48 -12.74
CA PRO A 281 5.27 -4.92 -12.25
C PRO A 281 5.34 -3.41 -12.13
N PHE A 282 4.30 -2.75 -12.61
CA PHE A 282 4.07 -1.33 -12.45
C PHE A 282 2.67 -1.07 -11.89
N ALA A 283 2.54 -0.16 -10.94
CA ALA A 283 1.25 0.33 -10.47
C ALA A 283 1.20 1.85 -10.51
N ILE A 284 -0.01 2.39 -10.69
CA ILE A 284 -0.20 3.85 -10.71
C ILE A 284 -0.10 4.39 -9.27
N ALA A 285 -0.66 3.64 -8.27
CA ALA A 285 -0.60 4.04 -6.85
C ALA A 285 -0.56 2.85 -5.88
#